data_16c41c594285aecaec888ac6141edb6a
#
_entry.id   16c41c594285aecaec888ac6141edb6a
#
_cell.length_a   1.000
_cell.length_b   1.000
_cell.length_c   1.000
_cell.angle_alpha   90.00
_cell.angle_beta   90.00
_cell.angle_gamma   90.00
#
_symmetry.space_group_name_H-M   'P 1'
#
loop_
_entity.id
_entity.type
_entity.pdbx_description
1 polymer ?
#
loop_
_entity_poly.entity_id
_entity_poly.type
_entity_poly.pdbx_seq_one_letter_code
_entity_poly.pdbx_strand_id
1 'polypeptide(L)'
;MKDFQITRRGFGFLAAGVAASAMLPFAARAAGGGAVAATFPGSWEDAYRTVLTPIVKDAGYDLTIAPAMAQDQLAKIMASPGNPPYDTLLMSPGQMAVAIEKDLIQKIDPSKLKNWGMLDPSFQGEYGPTVTIEVNGIAYNPDLVPKPKGYRDLFENPAYSGKVSWTGFASNTAVMAYTEIAKIFGSGPNDMDAVFKLFKDHPEHLKGVVDSTNHQMTLFQQGEIAVFMCSTGNVARLKSLGLNAEFVQPETGSPAAPVNIHLTKGTANLDAAYAYMDAAISKAAQDLLKEPPTEMFPTNKDVALTPGIEAYVTRDQIKTMVYPDWVAINKNRDGWIRQFDALVAG
;
A
#
# COMPACT_ATOMS: atom_id res chain seq x y z
N MET A 1 -24.23 -49.62 31.32
CA MET A 1 -23.80 -49.93 29.94
C MET A 1 -25.07 -50.15 29.14
N LYS A 2 -25.43 -49.23 28.28
CA LYS A 2 -26.49 -49.38 27.28
C LYS A 2 -25.89 -49.04 25.93
N ASP A 3 -25.81 -50.06 25.09
CA ASP A 3 -25.28 -50.01 23.74
C ASP A 3 -26.20 -49.12 22.86
N PHE A 4 -25.59 -48.15 22.21
CA PHE A 4 -26.29 -47.29 21.23
C PHE A 4 -25.91 -47.80 19.83
N GLN A 5 -26.77 -48.59 19.23
CA GLN A 5 -26.62 -49.04 17.85
C GLN A 5 -27.10 -47.95 16.89
N ILE A 6 -26.20 -47.43 16.07
CA ILE A 6 -26.53 -46.50 14.98
C ILE A 6 -26.97 -47.31 13.76
N THR A 7 -28.25 -47.23 13.39
CA THR A 7 -28.79 -47.90 12.21
C THR A 7 -28.50 -47.07 10.93
N ARG A 8 -28.20 -47.79 9.84
CA ARG A 8 -27.83 -47.29 8.50
C ARG A 8 -28.85 -46.41 7.77
N ARG A 9 -29.92 -45.94 8.40
CA ARG A 9 -30.99 -45.14 7.78
C ARG A 9 -30.97 -43.64 8.15
N GLY A 10 -29.98 -43.18 8.95
CA GLY A 10 -29.86 -41.79 9.38
C GLY A 10 -28.89 -40.89 8.55
N PHE A 11 -28.34 -41.40 7.46
CA PHE A 11 -27.27 -40.69 6.69
C PHE A 11 -27.79 -39.89 5.48
N GLY A 12 -29.09 -39.75 5.35
CA GLY A 12 -29.72 -39.14 4.17
C GLY A 12 -30.16 -37.66 4.27
N PHE A 13 -29.94 -36.96 5.40
CA PHE A 13 -30.50 -35.59 5.59
C PHE A 13 -29.50 -34.56 6.13
N LEU A 14 -28.19 -34.72 5.91
CA LEU A 14 -27.18 -33.75 6.36
C LEU A 14 -26.25 -33.25 5.23
N ALA A 15 -26.71 -33.32 3.98
CA ALA A 15 -25.96 -32.86 2.81
C ALA A 15 -26.65 -31.71 2.02
N ALA A 16 -27.54 -30.94 2.65
CA ALA A 16 -28.23 -29.82 2.01
C ALA A 16 -28.15 -28.51 2.80
N GLY A 17 -27.10 -28.29 3.56
CA GLY A 17 -26.97 -27.15 4.46
C GLY A 17 -25.67 -26.34 4.42
N VAL A 18 -24.83 -26.46 3.40
CA VAL A 18 -23.60 -25.63 3.28
C VAL A 18 -23.41 -25.25 1.81
N ALA A 19 -24.25 -24.39 1.29
CA ALA A 19 -23.99 -23.61 0.05
C ALA A 19 -24.88 -22.37 0.00
N ALA A 20 -25.12 -21.74 1.15
CA ALA A 20 -25.60 -20.36 1.23
C ALA A 20 -24.43 -19.49 1.73
N SER A 21 -23.27 -19.60 1.09
CA SER A 21 -22.28 -18.53 1.13
C SER A 21 -22.97 -17.34 0.50
N ALA A 22 -23.32 -16.37 1.32
CA ALA A 22 -24.02 -15.17 0.99
C ALA A 22 -23.42 -14.54 -0.29
N MET A 23 -24.01 -14.82 -1.44
CA MET A 23 -24.15 -13.79 -2.47
C MET A 23 -24.99 -12.71 -1.79
N LEU A 24 -24.32 -11.76 -1.14
CA LEU A 24 -24.94 -10.47 -0.89
C LEU A 24 -25.44 -10.04 -2.27
N PRO A 25 -26.74 -9.80 -2.43
CA PRO A 25 -27.23 -9.26 -3.68
C PRO A 25 -26.39 -7.99 -3.90
N PHE A 26 -25.63 -7.92 -5.02
CA PHE A 26 -25.13 -6.66 -5.51
C PHE A 26 -26.36 -5.77 -5.55
N ALA A 27 -26.45 -4.83 -4.59
CA ALA A 27 -27.54 -3.89 -4.54
C ALA A 27 -27.67 -3.33 -5.96
N ALA A 28 -28.86 -3.47 -6.54
CA ALA A 28 -29.14 -2.92 -7.85
C ALA A 28 -28.65 -1.47 -7.82
N ARG A 29 -27.64 -1.17 -8.63
CA ARG A 29 -27.06 0.17 -8.72
C ARG A 29 -28.21 1.10 -9.07
N ALA A 30 -28.61 1.94 -8.13
CA ALA A 30 -29.61 2.97 -8.39
C ALA A 30 -29.05 3.87 -9.50
N ALA A 31 -29.76 3.97 -10.60
CA ALA A 31 -29.41 4.88 -11.66
C ALA A 31 -29.51 6.32 -11.12
N GLY A 32 -28.36 6.95 -10.90
CA GLY A 32 -28.27 8.36 -10.52
C GLY A 32 -27.90 8.56 -9.06
N GLY A 33 -26.60 8.72 -8.75
CA GLY A 33 -26.19 9.41 -7.55
C GLY A 33 -25.16 8.78 -6.64
N GLY A 34 -24.59 7.61 -6.93
CA GLY A 34 -23.62 6.99 -6.02
C GLY A 34 -22.41 6.37 -6.68
N ALA A 35 -21.25 6.40 -6.03
CA ALA A 35 -20.05 5.69 -6.45
C ALA A 35 -19.64 4.62 -5.44
N VAL A 36 -19.07 3.53 -5.94
CA VAL A 36 -18.38 2.50 -5.14
C VAL A 36 -16.88 2.73 -5.29
N ALA A 37 -16.24 3.19 -4.22
CA ALA A 37 -14.81 3.45 -4.18
C ALA A 37 -14.07 2.32 -3.47
N ALA A 38 -13.18 1.63 -4.18
CA ALA A 38 -12.26 0.70 -3.55
C ALA A 38 -11.20 1.48 -2.75
N THR A 39 -10.88 1.01 -1.55
CA THR A 39 -9.83 1.58 -0.70
C THR A 39 -9.09 0.47 0.03
N PHE A 40 -7.94 0.80 0.63
CA PHE A 40 -7.24 -0.15 1.49
C PHE A 40 -8.01 -0.37 2.79
N PRO A 41 -8.03 -1.59 3.34
CA PRO A 41 -8.72 -1.88 4.60
C PRO A 41 -8.02 -1.25 5.81
N GLY A 42 -8.73 -1.21 6.93
CA GLY A 42 -8.22 -0.70 8.21
C GLY A 42 -8.21 0.82 8.27
N SER A 43 -7.09 1.44 8.67
CA SER A 43 -7.02 2.89 8.90
C SER A 43 -7.40 3.75 7.67
N TRP A 44 -7.13 3.27 6.47
CA TRP A 44 -7.54 3.93 5.23
C TRP A 44 -9.06 3.92 5.05
N GLU A 45 -9.69 2.75 5.27
CA GLU A 45 -11.14 2.62 5.20
C GLU A 45 -11.81 3.54 6.22
N ASP A 46 -11.36 3.50 7.47
CA ASP A 46 -11.93 4.30 8.56
C ASP A 46 -11.79 5.80 8.27
N ALA A 47 -10.63 6.24 7.81
CA ALA A 47 -10.38 7.62 7.45
C ALA A 47 -11.26 8.08 6.27
N TYR A 48 -11.36 7.27 5.22
CA TYR A 48 -12.14 7.61 4.04
C TYR A 48 -13.64 7.62 4.31
N ARG A 49 -14.14 6.69 5.13
CA ARG A 49 -15.55 6.71 5.60
C ARG A 49 -15.84 7.97 6.41
N THR A 50 -14.93 8.34 7.30
CA THR A 50 -15.14 9.47 8.22
C THR A 50 -15.01 10.81 7.52
N VAL A 51 -14.03 10.94 6.60
CA VAL A 51 -13.68 12.22 5.98
C VAL A 51 -14.36 12.41 4.62
N LEU A 52 -14.25 11.42 3.72
CA LEU A 52 -14.68 11.61 2.32
C LEU A 52 -16.17 11.38 2.12
N THR A 53 -16.78 10.42 2.84
CA THR A 53 -18.22 10.15 2.67
C THR A 53 -19.08 11.38 2.92
N PRO A 54 -18.90 12.16 4.00
CA PRO A 54 -19.69 13.39 4.20
C PRO A 54 -19.42 14.46 3.13
N ILE A 55 -18.17 14.66 2.72
CA ILE A 55 -17.82 15.66 1.69
C ILE A 55 -18.48 15.33 0.35
N VAL A 56 -18.46 14.05 -0.06
CA VAL A 56 -19.10 13.59 -1.31
C VAL A 56 -20.62 13.71 -1.20
N LYS A 57 -21.20 13.45 -0.02
CA LYS A 57 -22.63 13.62 0.23
C LYS A 57 -23.04 15.08 0.15
N ASP A 58 -22.26 16.00 0.68
CA ASP A 58 -22.51 17.44 0.57
C ASP A 58 -22.41 17.94 -0.88
N ALA A 59 -21.64 17.24 -1.72
CA ALA A 59 -21.60 17.45 -3.17
C ALA A 59 -22.80 16.87 -3.92
N GLY A 60 -23.74 16.18 -3.22
CA GLY A 60 -24.96 15.64 -3.80
C GLY A 60 -24.87 14.19 -4.29
N TYR A 61 -23.85 13.43 -3.87
CA TYR A 61 -23.67 12.04 -4.27
C TYR A 61 -23.53 11.11 -3.09
N ASP A 62 -23.96 9.86 -3.26
CA ASP A 62 -23.68 8.81 -2.29
C ASP A 62 -22.31 8.17 -2.56
N LEU A 63 -21.58 7.82 -1.49
CA LEU A 63 -20.29 7.14 -1.56
C LEU A 63 -20.31 5.85 -0.75
N THR A 64 -20.05 4.74 -1.42
CA THR A 64 -19.82 3.44 -0.76
C THR A 64 -18.33 3.15 -0.76
N ILE A 65 -17.72 3.09 0.41
CA ILE A 65 -16.33 2.66 0.58
C ILE A 65 -16.29 1.13 0.64
N ALA A 66 -15.52 0.51 -0.26
CA ALA A 66 -15.37 -0.93 -0.39
C ALA A 66 -13.92 -1.35 -0.12
N PRO A 67 -13.62 -1.89 1.08
CA PRO A 67 -12.23 -2.24 1.42
C PRO A 67 -11.75 -3.46 0.62
N ALA A 68 -10.58 -3.31 -0.01
CA ALA A 68 -9.85 -4.37 -0.69
C ALA A 68 -8.40 -3.96 -0.90
N MET A 69 -7.46 -4.90 -0.77
CA MET A 69 -6.07 -4.68 -1.16
C MET A 69 -5.98 -4.48 -2.68
N ALA A 70 -4.97 -3.78 -3.16
CA ALA A 70 -4.86 -3.40 -4.58
C ALA A 70 -4.87 -4.61 -5.54
N GLN A 71 -4.26 -5.75 -5.15
CA GLN A 71 -4.33 -7.00 -5.90
C GLN A 71 -5.76 -7.52 -6.01
N ASP A 72 -6.52 -7.50 -4.92
CA ASP A 72 -7.92 -7.96 -4.89
C ASP A 72 -8.82 -7.02 -5.69
N GLN A 73 -8.53 -5.71 -5.68
CA GLN A 73 -9.22 -4.74 -6.53
C GLN A 73 -9.05 -5.12 -8.01
N LEU A 74 -7.81 -5.37 -8.45
CA LEU A 74 -7.52 -5.81 -9.83
C LEU A 74 -8.20 -7.13 -10.16
N ALA A 75 -8.08 -8.13 -9.30
CA ALA A 75 -8.67 -9.46 -9.52
C ALA A 75 -10.19 -9.36 -9.71
N LYS A 76 -10.88 -8.58 -8.88
CA LYS A 76 -12.33 -8.39 -8.96
C LYS A 76 -12.77 -7.66 -10.23
N ILE A 77 -12.00 -6.63 -10.67
CA ILE A 77 -12.30 -5.94 -11.93
C ILE A 77 -12.09 -6.88 -13.13
N MET A 78 -11.00 -7.65 -13.15
CA MET A 78 -10.74 -8.63 -14.22
C MET A 78 -11.79 -9.74 -14.28
N ALA A 79 -12.36 -10.13 -13.14
CA ALA A 79 -13.42 -11.14 -13.07
C ALA A 79 -14.79 -10.62 -13.53
N SER A 80 -14.97 -9.30 -13.71
CA SER A 80 -16.26 -8.69 -14.03
C SER A 80 -16.14 -7.71 -15.21
N PRO A 81 -15.70 -8.16 -16.39
CA PRO A 81 -15.54 -7.29 -17.56
C PRO A 81 -16.90 -6.72 -17.98
N GLY A 82 -16.95 -5.40 -18.20
CA GLY A 82 -18.16 -4.68 -18.63
C GLY A 82 -19.14 -4.31 -17.52
N ASN A 83 -18.98 -4.83 -16.30
CA ASN A 83 -19.74 -4.41 -15.11
C ASN A 83 -18.83 -4.39 -13.86
N PRO A 84 -17.89 -3.43 -13.80
CA PRO A 84 -16.90 -3.40 -12.72
C PRO A 84 -17.57 -3.19 -11.35
N PRO A 85 -17.15 -3.92 -10.30
CA PRO A 85 -17.73 -3.78 -8.95
C PRO A 85 -17.35 -2.48 -8.26
N TYR A 86 -16.37 -1.75 -8.79
CA TYR A 86 -15.88 -0.48 -8.28
C TYR A 86 -15.92 0.58 -9.38
N ASP A 87 -16.28 1.80 -9.02
CA ASP A 87 -16.22 2.97 -9.90
C ASP A 87 -14.83 3.59 -9.89
N THR A 88 -14.15 3.50 -8.74
CA THR A 88 -12.78 3.96 -8.58
C THR A 88 -11.93 2.91 -7.85
N LEU A 89 -10.63 2.93 -8.15
CA LEU A 89 -9.63 2.05 -7.56
C LEU A 89 -8.57 2.91 -6.85
N LEU A 90 -8.09 2.43 -5.70
CA LEU A 90 -6.98 3.04 -4.98
C LEU A 90 -5.75 2.15 -5.13
N MET A 91 -4.71 2.65 -5.82
CA MET A 91 -3.55 1.85 -6.17
C MET A 91 -2.24 2.61 -6.02
N SER A 92 -1.16 1.86 -5.75
CA SER A 92 0.21 2.29 -5.92
C SER A 92 0.70 2.02 -7.34
N PRO A 93 1.83 2.60 -7.80
CA PRO A 93 2.26 2.53 -9.20
C PRO A 93 2.44 1.12 -9.76
N GLY A 94 2.81 0.14 -8.94
CA GLY A 94 2.96 -1.25 -9.38
C GLY A 94 1.65 -1.83 -9.92
N GLN A 95 0.56 -1.67 -9.19
CA GLN A 95 -0.77 -2.14 -9.60
C GLN A 95 -1.36 -1.26 -10.70
N MET A 96 -1.10 0.06 -10.65
CA MET A 96 -1.50 0.98 -11.72
C MET A 96 -0.92 0.56 -13.07
N ALA A 97 0.36 0.20 -13.13
CA ALA A 97 0.99 -0.26 -14.37
C ALA A 97 0.27 -1.49 -14.97
N VAL A 98 -0.09 -2.46 -14.13
CA VAL A 98 -0.88 -3.63 -14.55
C VAL A 98 -2.28 -3.21 -15.01
N ALA A 99 -2.93 -2.29 -14.30
CA ALA A 99 -4.27 -1.82 -14.67
C ALA A 99 -4.29 -1.09 -16.01
N ILE A 100 -3.24 -0.31 -16.32
CA ILE A 100 -3.06 0.35 -17.62
C ILE A 100 -2.82 -0.68 -18.73
N GLU A 101 -1.87 -1.61 -18.53
CA GLU A 101 -1.53 -2.65 -19.50
C GLU A 101 -2.74 -3.51 -19.88
N LYS A 102 -3.58 -3.83 -18.89
CA LYS A 102 -4.79 -4.64 -19.08
C LYS A 102 -6.04 -3.82 -19.43
N ASP A 103 -5.89 -2.51 -19.66
CA ASP A 103 -6.99 -1.61 -20.04
C ASP A 103 -8.18 -1.63 -19.04
N LEU A 104 -7.88 -1.67 -17.73
CA LEU A 104 -8.86 -1.75 -16.64
C LEU A 104 -9.26 -0.38 -16.09
N ILE A 105 -8.43 0.63 -16.32
CA ILE A 105 -8.65 2.02 -15.91
C ILE A 105 -8.62 2.94 -17.13
N GLN A 106 -9.28 4.07 -17.03
CA GLN A 106 -9.35 5.03 -18.11
C GLN A 106 -8.69 6.35 -17.74
N LYS A 107 -8.25 7.10 -18.75
CA LYS A 107 -7.77 8.47 -18.58
C LYS A 107 -8.87 9.34 -18.01
N ILE A 108 -8.49 10.25 -17.14
CA ILE A 108 -9.42 11.19 -16.55
C ILE A 108 -9.53 12.46 -17.37
N ASP A 109 -10.62 13.19 -17.16
CA ASP A 109 -10.80 14.57 -17.65
C ASP A 109 -10.51 15.53 -16.46
N PRO A 110 -9.33 16.18 -16.43
CA PRO A 110 -8.97 17.10 -15.35
C PRO A 110 -9.94 18.27 -15.15
N SER A 111 -10.66 18.67 -16.20
CA SER A 111 -11.61 19.77 -16.12
C SER A 111 -12.81 19.49 -15.20
N LYS A 112 -13.06 18.21 -14.91
CA LYS A 112 -14.09 17.77 -13.97
C LYS A 112 -13.65 17.80 -12.50
N LEU A 113 -12.37 18.05 -12.22
CA LEU A 113 -11.79 18.11 -10.88
C LEU A 113 -11.50 19.57 -10.51
N LYS A 114 -12.32 20.17 -9.65
CA LYS A 114 -12.19 21.58 -9.23
C LYS A 114 -10.87 21.84 -8.50
N ASN A 115 -10.40 20.84 -7.75
CA ASN A 115 -9.17 20.91 -6.96
C ASN A 115 -7.91 20.50 -7.75
N TRP A 116 -8.02 20.14 -9.04
CA TRP A 116 -6.89 19.68 -9.84
C TRP A 116 -5.70 20.65 -9.87
N GLY A 117 -5.97 21.94 -10.06
CA GLY A 117 -4.95 22.99 -10.08
C GLY A 117 -4.26 23.24 -8.73
N MET A 118 -4.78 22.66 -7.65
CA MET A 118 -4.19 22.72 -6.31
C MET A 118 -3.12 21.64 -6.09
N LEU A 119 -3.02 20.65 -6.97
CA LEU A 119 -1.96 19.65 -6.93
C LEU A 119 -0.67 20.19 -7.54
N ASP A 120 0.49 19.76 -7.01
CA ASP A 120 1.74 19.91 -7.73
C ASP A 120 1.66 19.12 -9.06
N PRO A 121 2.26 19.61 -10.16
CA PRO A 121 2.22 18.90 -11.46
C PRO A 121 2.69 17.43 -11.39
N SER A 122 3.60 17.09 -10.49
CA SER A 122 4.06 15.72 -10.27
C SER A 122 2.97 14.78 -9.73
N PHE A 123 1.88 15.33 -9.18
CA PHE A 123 0.74 14.59 -8.63
C PHE A 123 -0.48 14.55 -9.55
N GLN A 124 -0.36 15.15 -10.73
CA GLN A 124 -1.39 15.24 -11.75
C GLN A 124 -1.22 14.11 -12.77
N GLY A 125 -1.57 12.87 -12.39
CA GLY A 125 -1.43 11.71 -13.26
C GLY A 125 -2.53 11.63 -14.33
N GLU A 126 -2.19 11.16 -15.53
CA GLU A 126 -3.12 11.01 -16.66
C GLU A 126 -4.30 10.07 -16.35
N TYR A 127 -4.07 9.07 -15.48
CA TYR A 127 -5.06 8.08 -15.06
C TYR A 127 -5.69 8.36 -13.69
N GLY A 128 -5.36 9.51 -13.09
CA GLY A 128 -5.94 9.94 -11.83
C GLY A 128 -4.98 10.71 -10.94
N PRO A 129 -5.51 11.44 -9.94
CA PRO A 129 -4.69 12.21 -9.02
C PRO A 129 -3.96 11.34 -8.01
N THR A 130 -2.78 11.76 -7.61
CA THR A 130 -2.12 11.29 -6.40
C THR A 130 -2.77 11.93 -5.19
N VAL A 131 -3.25 11.11 -4.25
CA VAL A 131 -3.94 11.59 -3.04
C VAL A 131 -3.03 11.68 -1.83
N THR A 132 -1.96 10.86 -1.81
CA THR A 132 -0.87 10.92 -0.83
C THR A 132 0.36 10.22 -1.37
N ILE A 133 1.47 10.31 -0.64
CA ILE A 133 2.72 9.62 -0.96
C ILE A 133 3.14 8.83 0.27
N GLU A 134 3.44 7.56 0.07
CA GLU A 134 4.14 6.74 1.05
C GLU A 134 5.65 6.88 0.85
N VAL A 135 6.33 7.44 1.83
CA VAL A 135 7.79 7.57 1.84
C VAL A 135 8.38 6.39 2.59
N ASN A 136 9.22 5.61 1.90
CA ASN A 136 9.80 4.40 2.44
C ASN A 136 11.27 4.58 2.80
N GLY A 137 11.69 3.85 3.83
CA GLY A 137 13.06 3.90 4.33
C GLY A 137 13.29 2.86 5.42
N ILE A 138 14.17 3.18 6.35
CA ILE A 138 14.61 2.29 7.41
C ILE A 138 13.97 2.75 8.73
N ALA A 139 13.15 1.89 9.36
CA ALA A 139 12.75 2.06 10.74
C ALA A 139 13.76 1.40 11.67
N TYR A 140 14.09 2.03 12.79
CA TYR A 140 14.97 1.45 13.78
C TYR A 140 14.56 1.83 15.20
N ASN A 141 14.94 1.00 16.18
CA ASN A 141 14.78 1.26 17.60
C ASN A 141 16.10 1.79 18.16
N PRO A 142 16.20 3.08 18.57
CA PRO A 142 17.43 3.68 19.05
C PRO A 142 17.92 3.12 20.39
N ASP A 143 17.05 2.43 21.15
CA ASP A 143 17.43 1.78 22.41
C ASP A 143 18.17 0.45 22.17
N LEU A 144 18.02 -0.16 20.99
CA LEU A 144 18.54 -1.49 20.67
C LEU A 144 19.72 -1.46 19.69
N VAL A 145 19.77 -0.44 18.80
CA VAL A 145 20.82 -0.29 17.79
C VAL A 145 21.17 1.19 17.56
N PRO A 146 22.40 1.51 17.15
CA PRO A 146 22.75 2.86 16.73
C PRO A 146 21.92 3.28 15.51
N LYS A 147 21.85 4.59 15.24
CA LYS A 147 21.20 5.12 14.02
C LYS A 147 21.92 4.62 12.76
N PRO A 148 21.24 3.87 11.85
CA PRO A 148 21.84 3.47 10.58
C PRO A 148 22.10 4.69 9.70
N LYS A 149 23.17 4.67 8.91
CA LYS A 149 23.45 5.68 7.91
C LYS A 149 22.69 5.42 6.61
N GLY A 150 22.36 4.15 6.34
CA GLY A 150 21.64 3.70 5.17
C GLY A 150 21.63 2.18 5.05
N TYR A 151 21.32 1.68 3.86
CA TYR A 151 21.22 0.22 3.62
C TYR A 151 22.58 -0.47 3.74
N ARG A 152 23.69 0.19 3.39
CA ARG A 152 25.04 -0.38 3.50
C ARG A 152 25.36 -0.80 4.93
N ASP A 153 25.04 0.06 5.90
CA ASP A 153 25.28 -0.22 7.32
C ASP A 153 24.60 -1.51 7.78
N LEU A 154 23.41 -1.83 7.24
CA LEU A 154 22.64 -3.00 7.68
C LEU A 154 23.37 -4.33 7.39
N PHE A 155 24.25 -4.35 6.39
CA PHE A 155 25.01 -5.53 6.00
C PHE A 155 26.46 -5.49 6.50
N GLU A 156 27.09 -4.31 6.53
CA GLU A 156 28.52 -4.18 6.81
C GLU A 156 28.82 -3.91 8.29
N ASN A 157 27.87 -3.34 9.08
CA ASN A 157 28.08 -3.01 10.47
C ASN A 157 27.53 -4.12 11.40
N PRO A 158 28.41 -4.78 12.20
CA PRO A 158 27.99 -5.89 13.06
C PRO A 158 26.94 -5.52 14.13
N ALA A 159 26.73 -4.23 14.41
CA ALA A 159 25.68 -3.78 15.34
C ALA A 159 24.26 -4.19 14.90
N TYR A 160 24.06 -4.46 13.61
CA TYR A 160 22.75 -4.85 13.04
C TYR A 160 22.62 -6.35 12.79
N SER A 161 23.68 -7.14 12.94
CA SER A 161 23.65 -8.59 12.71
C SER A 161 22.57 -9.26 13.55
N GLY A 162 21.68 -10.02 12.90
CA GLY A 162 20.55 -10.70 13.53
C GLY A 162 19.44 -9.81 14.09
N LYS A 163 19.48 -8.49 13.82
CA LYS A 163 18.49 -7.53 14.32
C LYS A 163 17.64 -6.90 13.22
N VAL A 164 17.90 -7.23 11.96
CA VAL A 164 17.20 -6.70 10.80
C VAL A 164 16.16 -7.70 10.32
N SER A 165 14.94 -7.25 10.10
CA SER A 165 13.90 -8.04 9.46
C SER A 165 13.63 -7.55 8.04
N TRP A 166 13.34 -8.50 7.16
CA TRP A 166 13.05 -8.29 5.74
C TRP A 166 11.72 -8.92 5.35
N THR A 167 11.15 -8.49 4.24
CA THR A 167 10.03 -9.18 3.59
C THR A 167 10.44 -9.60 2.18
N GLY A 168 9.74 -10.59 1.62
CA GLY A 168 10.02 -11.05 0.26
C GLY A 168 9.56 -10.09 -0.83
N PHE A 169 9.86 -10.42 -2.08
CA PHE A 169 9.55 -9.59 -3.26
C PHE A 169 8.05 -9.46 -3.58
N ALA A 170 7.17 -10.15 -2.85
CA ALA A 170 5.73 -9.89 -2.90
C ALA A 170 5.35 -8.54 -2.27
N SER A 171 6.16 -8.01 -1.35
CA SER A 171 6.01 -6.69 -0.73
C SER A 171 6.53 -5.57 -1.64
N ASN A 172 5.73 -4.52 -1.88
CA ASN A 172 6.19 -3.33 -2.61
C ASN A 172 7.31 -2.60 -1.85
N THR A 173 7.18 -2.50 -0.52
CA THR A 173 8.21 -1.88 0.35
C THR A 173 9.55 -2.61 0.24
N ALA A 174 9.53 -3.95 0.25
CA ALA A 174 10.75 -4.73 0.06
C ALA A 174 11.38 -4.52 -1.31
N VAL A 175 10.58 -4.57 -2.37
CA VAL A 175 11.07 -4.35 -3.74
C VAL A 175 11.71 -2.96 -3.86
N MET A 176 11.08 -1.92 -3.30
CA MET A 176 11.66 -0.58 -3.29
C MET A 176 13.00 -0.54 -2.55
N ALA A 177 13.13 -1.19 -1.41
CA ALA A 177 14.39 -1.29 -0.69
C ALA A 177 15.43 -2.08 -1.48
N TYR A 178 15.05 -3.20 -2.09
CA TYR A 178 15.98 -4.05 -2.86
C TYR A 178 16.49 -3.37 -4.13
N THR A 179 15.67 -2.54 -4.79
CA THR A 179 16.15 -1.74 -5.93
C THR A 179 17.20 -0.72 -5.49
N GLU A 180 17.09 -0.14 -4.29
CA GLU A 180 18.09 0.77 -3.75
C GLU A 180 19.36 0.01 -3.29
N ILE A 181 19.21 -1.15 -2.66
CA ILE A 181 20.31 -2.03 -2.29
C ILE A 181 21.09 -2.50 -3.55
N ALA A 182 20.37 -2.82 -4.63
CA ALA A 182 20.98 -3.18 -5.91
C ALA A 182 21.82 -2.05 -6.52
N LYS A 183 21.45 -0.78 -6.33
CA LYS A 183 22.29 0.37 -6.73
C LYS A 183 23.58 0.48 -5.92
N ILE A 184 23.55 0.09 -4.64
CA ILE A 184 24.68 0.21 -3.72
C ILE A 184 25.70 -0.91 -3.92
N PHE A 185 25.23 -2.14 -4.10
CA PHE A 185 26.06 -3.36 -4.12
C PHE A 185 26.19 -4.00 -5.50
N GLY A 186 25.41 -3.55 -6.47
CA GLY A 186 25.37 -4.06 -7.84
C GLY A 186 25.59 -3.00 -8.89
N SER A 187 25.18 -3.29 -10.12
CA SER A 187 25.35 -2.45 -11.30
C SER A 187 24.18 -1.49 -11.57
N GLY A 188 23.09 -1.57 -10.78
CA GLY A 188 21.91 -0.71 -10.94
C GLY A 188 20.67 -1.28 -10.28
N PRO A 189 19.51 -0.57 -10.38
CA PRO A 189 18.30 -0.89 -9.60
C PRO A 189 17.65 -2.25 -9.92
N ASN A 190 18.01 -2.86 -11.04
CA ASN A 190 17.47 -4.17 -11.46
C ASN A 190 18.46 -5.33 -11.27
N ASP A 191 19.65 -5.05 -10.70
CA ASP A 191 20.67 -6.08 -10.42
C ASP A 191 20.33 -6.87 -9.15
N MET A 192 19.28 -7.69 -9.23
CA MET A 192 18.86 -8.50 -8.10
C MET A 192 19.79 -9.67 -7.80
N ASP A 193 20.65 -10.08 -8.74
CA ASP A 193 21.68 -11.08 -8.48
C ASP A 193 22.68 -10.60 -7.42
N ALA A 194 23.03 -9.30 -7.43
CA ALA A 194 23.83 -8.68 -6.37
C ALA A 194 23.11 -8.73 -5.00
N VAL A 195 21.79 -8.47 -4.98
CA VAL A 195 20.98 -8.56 -3.75
C VAL A 195 20.93 -10.00 -3.24
N PHE A 196 20.64 -10.98 -4.10
CA PHE A 196 20.63 -12.39 -3.72
C PHE A 196 22.00 -12.88 -3.22
N LYS A 197 23.06 -12.42 -3.86
CA LYS A 197 24.44 -12.71 -3.40
C LYS A 197 24.67 -12.13 -2.00
N LEU A 198 24.26 -10.89 -1.78
CA LEU A 198 24.41 -10.23 -0.48
C LEU A 198 23.72 -11.02 0.65
N PHE A 199 22.48 -11.51 0.42
CA PHE A 199 21.79 -12.37 1.39
C PHE A 199 22.47 -13.73 1.59
N LYS A 200 23.13 -14.29 0.57
CA LYS A 200 23.93 -15.53 0.71
C LYS A 200 25.19 -15.29 1.52
N ASP A 201 25.84 -14.14 1.33
CA ASP A 201 27.05 -13.77 2.07
C ASP A 201 26.74 -13.41 3.54
N HIS A 202 25.47 -13.03 3.83
CA HIS A 202 24.97 -12.63 5.15
C HIS A 202 23.74 -13.46 5.55
N PRO A 203 23.91 -14.79 5.81
CA PRO A 203 22.77 -15.69 6.04
C PRO A 203 21.96 -15.37 7.31
N GLU A 204 22.49 -14.59 8.23
CA GLU A 204 21.77 -14.08 9.40
C GLU A 204 20.55 -13.24 9.01
N HIS A 205 20.60 -12.53 7.86
CA HIS A 205 19.47 -11.75 7.34
C HIS A 205 18.33 -12.62 6.82
N LEU A 206 18.62 -13.82 6.29
CA LEU A 206 17.58 -14.76 5.83
C LEU A 206 16.69 -15.24 6.97
N LYS A 207 17.24 -15.35 8.18
CA LYS A 207 16.48 -15.74 9.39
C LYS A 207 15.48 -14.65 9.82
N GLY A 208 15.70 -13.42 9.42
CA GLY A 208 14.83 -12.28 9.69
C GLY A 208 13.75 -12.05 8.63
N VAL A 209 13.60 -12.95 7.63
CA VAL A 209 12.58 -12.81 6.58
C VAL A 209 11.22 -13.26 7.10
N VAL A 210 10.23 -12.38 6.95
CA VAL A 210 8.83 -12.62 7.33
C VAL A 210 7.88 -12.27 6.18
N ASP A 211 6.61 -12.63 6.31
CA ASP A 211 5.60 -12.54 5.25
C ASP A 211 5.09 -11.12 4.98
N SER A 212 5.13 -10.23 5.99
CA SER A 212 4.48 -8.92 5.89
C SER A 212 5.10 -7.86 6.79
N THR A 213 4.92 -6.58 6.43
CA THR A 213 5.29 -5.45 7.27
C THR A 213 4.53 -5.44 8.61
N ASN A 214 3.28 -5.93 8.64
CA ASN A 214 2.56 -6.07 9.91
C ASN A 214 3.22 -7.07 10.84
N HIS A 215 3.74 -8.18 10.31
CA HIS A 215 4.51 -9.14 11.09
C HIS A 215 5.81 -8.51 11.61
N GLN A 216 6.55 -7.77 10.77
CA GLN A 216 7.72 -7.01 11.20
C GLN A 216 7.40 -6.03 12.34
N MET A 217 6.28 -5.29 12.24
CA MET A 217 5.85 -4.38 13.31
C MET A 217 5.57 -5.13 14.62
N THR A 218 5.00 -6.33 14.56
CA THR A 218 4.76 -7.18 15.74
C THR A 218 6.08 -7.60 16.39
N LEU A 219 7.05 -8.08 15.60
CA LEU A 219 8.37 -8.45 16.09
C LEU A 219 9.14 -7.26 16.66
N PHE A 220 8.99 -6.09 16.05
CA PHE A 220 9.57 -4.85 16.57
C PHE A 220 8.98 -4.44 17.93
N GLN A 221 7.65 -4.57 18.09
CA GLN A 221 6.97 -4.34 19.37
C GLN A 221 7.44 -5.30 20.47
N GLN A 222 7.75 -6.56 20.10
CA GLN A 222 8.25 -7.59 21.01
C GLN A 222 9.75 -7.43 21.32
N GLY A 223 10.45 -6.54 20.61
CA GLY A 223 11.90 -6.35 20.74
C GLY A 223 12.73 -7.48 20.12
N GLU A 224 12.11 -8.33 19.30
CA GLU A 224 12.78 -9.44 18.59
C GLU A 224 13.63 -8.94 17.42
N ILE A 225 13.21 -7.85 16.80
CA ILE A 225 13.96 -7.11 15.79
C ILE A 225 14.14 -5.65 16.20
N ALA A 226 15.17 -5.01 15.69
CA ALA A 226 15.44 -3.60 15.93
C ALA A 226 15.38 -2.74 14.69
N VAL A 227 15.38 -3.34 13.49
CA VAL A 227 15.41 -2.63 12.20
C VAL A 227 14.53 -3.36 11.19
N PHE A 228 13.78 -2.59 10.39
CA PHE A 228 13.07 -3.11 9.22
C PHE A 228 12.74 -1.98 8.23
N MET A 229 12.37 -2.35 7.01
CA MET A 229 11.98 -1.42 5.95
C MET A 229 10.49 -1.16 6.01
N CYS A 230 10.09 0.12 6.08
CA CYS A 230 8.68 0.49 6.09
C CYS A 230 8.45 1.93 5.61
N SER A 231 7.18 2.34 5.56
CA SER A 231 6.81 3.73 5.31
C SER A 231 6.89 4.58 6.59
N THR A 232 6.98 5.90 6.43
CA THR A 232 6.89 6.87 7.53
C THR A 232 5.61 6.72 8.35
N GLY A 233 4.47 6.39 7.70
CA GLY A 233 3.21 6.12 8.38
C GLY A 233 3.27 4.92 9.34
N ASN A 234 4.06 3.89 9.01
CA ASN A 234 4.29 2.76 9.93
C ASN A 234 5.10 3.19 11.16
N VAL A 235 6.11 4.06 10.98
CA VAL A 235 6.87 4.61 12.11
C VAL A 235 5.98 5.49 12.99
N ALA A 236 5.15 6.34 12.40
CA ALA A 236 4.17 7.15 13.15
C ALA A 236 3.22 6.26 13.96
N ARG A 237 2.74 5.16 13.38
CA ARG A 237 1.92 4.17 14.09
C ARG A 237 2.66 3.51 15.26
N LEU A 238 3.92 3.12 15.08
CA LEU A 238 4.72 2.56 16.19
C LEU A 238 4.88 3.56 17.33
N LYS A 239 5.17 4.84 17.01
CA LYS A 239 5.24 5.91 18.01
C LYS A 239 3.91 6.13 18.74
N SER A 240 2.77 6.08 18.03
CA SER A 240 1.44 6.21 18.65
C SER A 240 1.11 5.07 19.63
N LEU A 241 1.76 3.91 19.47
CA LEU A 241 1.70 2.78 20.39
C LEU A 241 2.69 2.88 21.55
N GLY A 242 3.42 4.00 21.66
CA GLY A 242 4.39 4.25 22.73
C GLY A 242 5.75 3.60 22.51
N LEU A 243 6.05 3.15 21.30
CA LEU A 243 7.33 2.50 21.00
C LEU A 243 8.37 3.53 20.57
N ASN A 244 9.62 3.29 20.96
CA ASN A 244 10.76 4.10 20.53
C ASN A 244 11.18 3.67 19.13
N ALA A 245 10.57 4.25 18.12
CA ALA A 245 10.82 3.97 16.69
C ALA A 245 11.24 5.26 16.00
N GLU A 246 12.33 5.20 15.24
CA GLU A 246 12.83 6.33 14.45
C GLU A 246 12.96 5.94 12.99
N PHE A 247 12.97 6.96 12.11
CA PHE A 247 13.08 6.80 10.66
C PHE A 247 14.39 7.33 10.12
N VAL A 248 14.97 6.61 9.16
CA VAL A 248 16.14 7.06 8.42
C VAL A 248 15.85 7.00 6.92
N GLN A 249 16.14 8.10 6.25
CA GLN A 249 16.23 8.11 4.79
C GLN A 249 17.53 7.39 4.38
N PRO A 250 17.46 6.38 3.48
CA PRO A 250 18.65 5.71 3.00
C PRO A 250 19.60 6.65 2.25
N GLU A 251 20.87 6.27 2.12
CA GLU A 251 21.91 7.03 1.43
C GLU A 251 21.62 7.28 -0.06
N THR A 252 20.81 6.43 -0.69
CA THR A 252 20.37 6.59 -2.09
C THR A 252 19.14 7.46 -2.26
N GLY A 253 18.57 7.97 -1.16
CA GLY A 253 17.29 8.64 -1.08
C GLY A 253 16.16 7.69 -0.72
N SER A 254 15.07 8.24 -0.19
CA SER A 254 13.88 7.47 0.15
C SER A 254 13.08 7.12 -1.10
N PRO A 255 12.78 5.85 -1.34
CA PRO A 255 11.81 5.48 -2.35
C PRO A 255 10.41 5.98 -1.98
N ALA A 256 9.73 6.58 -2.94
CA ALA A 256 8.38 7.08 -2.77
C ALA A 256 7.38 6.25 -3.59
N ALA A 257 6.25 5.94 -2.97
CA ALA A 257 5.12 5.31 -3.62
C ALA A 257 3.91 6.25 -3.59
N PRO A 258 3.63 6.97 -4.68
CA PRO A 258 2.39 7.73 -4.79
C PRO A 258 1.20 6.78 -4.75
N VAL A 259 0.18 7.16 -3.99
CA VAL A 259 -1.10 6.45 -3.95
C VAL A 259 -2.10 7.27 -4.74
N ASN A 260 -2.68 6.64 -5.74
CA ASN A 260 -3.54 7.30 -6.72
C ASN A 260 -4.96 6.74 -6.70
N ILE A 261 -5.94 7.60 -6.93
CA ILE A 261 -7.31 7.19 -7.24
C ILE A 261 -7.46 7.12 -8.76
N HIS A 262 -7.90 5.98 -9.25
CA HIS A 262 -8.11 5.72 -10.68
C HIS A 262 -9.57 5.53 -11.00
N LEU A 263 -10.00 6.03 -12.17
CA LEU A 263 -11.33 5.81 -12.69
C LEU A 263 -11.38 4.46 -13.40
N THR A 264 -12.26 3.57 -12.93
CA THR A 264 -12.43 2.25 -13.55
C THR A 264 -13.03 2.38 -14.95
N LYS A 265 -12.46 1.66 -15.90
CA LYS A 265 -13.00 1.64 -17.26
C LYS A 265 -14.41 1.01 -17.29
N GLY A 266 -15.34 1.67 -17.96
CA GLY A 266 -16.72 1.19 -18.07
C GLY A 266 -17.61 1.49 -16.87
N THR A 267 -17.17 2.29 -15.90
CA THR A 267 -18.06 2.75 -14.83
C THR A 267 -19.25 3.54 -15.38
N ALA A 268 -20.44 3.27 -14.85
CA ALA A 268 -21.67 4.00 -15.17
C ALA A 268 -21.86 5.26 -14.31
N ASN A 269 -21.10 5.42 -13.20
CA ASN A 269 -21.31 6.44 -12.20
C ASN A 269 -20.23 7.53 -12.25
N LEU A 270 -19.92 8.02 -13.46
CA LEU A 270 -18.83 8.96 -13.73
C LEU A 270 -18.87 10.21 -12.83
N ASP A 271 -20.02 10.86 -12.71
CA ASP A 271 -20.12 12.12 -11.96
C ASP A 271 -19.86 11.92 -10.46
N ALA A 272 -20.40 10.86 -9.87
CA ALA A 272 -20.14 10.50 -8.47
C ALA A 272 -18.67 10.08 -8.26
N ALA A 273 -18.07 9.36 -9.21
CA ALA A 273 -16.66 8.99 -9.17
C ALA A 273 -15.74 10.21 -9.23
N TYR A 274 -16.04 11.18 -10.11
CA TYR A 274 -15.31 12.45 -10.16
C TYR A 274 -15.50 13.29 -8.90
N ALA A 275 -16.71 13.32 -8.33
CA ALA A 275 -16.96 14.02 -7.07
C ALA A 275 -16.12 13.43 -5.92
N TYR A 276 -15.98 12.08 -5.86
CA TYR A 276 -15.11 11.43 -4.90
C TYR A 276 -13.63 11.73 -5.14
N MET A 277 -13.16 11.66 -6.39
CA MET A 277 -11.76 11.99 -6.72
C MET A 277 -11.44 13.45 -6.36
N ASP A 278 -12.34 14.38 -6.66
CA ASP A 278 -12.18 15.82 -6.33
C ASP A 278 -12.18 16.05 -4.82
N ALA A 279 -13.08 15.36 -4.08
CA ALA A 279 -13.12 15.42 -2.62
C ALA A 279 -11.79 14.96 -2.00
N ALA A 280 -11.22 13.85 -2.49
CA ALA A 280 -9.99 13.29 -1.95
C ALA A 280 -8.75 14.19 -2.11
N ILE A 281 -8.73 15.06 -3.11
CA ILE A 281 -7.67 16.06 -3.33
C ILE A 281 -8.03 17.45 -2.84
N SER A 282 -9.19 17.63 -2.23
CA SER A 282 -9.62 18.90 -1.69
C SER A 282 -8.82 19.30 -0.44
N LYS A 283 -8.68 20.62 -0.24
CA LYS A 283 -8.08 21.12 0.99
C LYS A 283 -8.85 20.64 2.23
N ALA A 284 -10.18 20.64 2.16
CA ALA A 284 -11.05 20.23 3.27
C ALA A 284 -10.79 18.78 3.72
N ALA A 285 -10.65 17.84 2.77
CA ALA A 285 -10.34 16.46 3.10
C ALA A 285 -8.89 16.28 3.58
N GLN A 286 -7.93 16.89 2.88
CA GLN A 286 -6.52 16.66 3.18
C GLN A 286 -6.06 17.37 4.46
N ASP A 287 -6.72 18.45 4.89
CA ASP A 287 -6.50 19.04 6.22
C ASP A 287 -6.92 18.11 7.35
N LEU A 288 -7.87 17.21 7.14
CA LEU A 288 -8.27 16.18 8.11
C LEU A 288 -7.40 14.91 8.00
N LEU A 289 -7.10 14.46 6.78
CA LEU A 289 -6.34 13.24 6.55
C LEU A 289 -4.86 13.36 6.94
N LYS A 290 -4.29 14.55 7.01
CA LYS A 290 -2.91 14.79 7.46
C LYS A 290 -2.73 14.67 8.98
N GLU A 291 -3.82 14.75 9.74
CA GLU A 291 -3.77 14.69 11.21
C GLU A 291 -3.70 13.22 11.70
N PRO A 292 -3.17 12.98 12.92
CA PRO A 292 -3.24 11.67 13.52
C PRO A 292 -4.70 11.13 13.62
N PRO A 293 -4.92 9.86 13.49
CA PRO A 293 -3.94 8.76 13.35
C PRO A 293 -3.51 8.44 11.92
N THR A 294 -3.99 9.18 10.92
CA THR A 294 -3.74 8.90 9.50
C THR A 294 -2.41 9.42 9.00
N GLU A 295 -2.06 10.66 9.35
CA GLU A 295 -0.81 11.34 8.97
C GLU A 295 -0.46 11.18 7.48
N MET A 296 -1.47 11.26 6.61
CA MET A 296 -1.28 11.17 5.17
C MET A 296 -0.61 12.42 4.64
N PHE A 297 0.45 12.27 3.85
CA PHE A 297 1.12 13.40 3.20
C PHE A 297 0.15 14.11 2.24
N PRO A 298 -0.15 15.40 2.44
CA PRO A 298 -1.11 16.11 1.60
C PRO A 298 -0.48 16.50 0.26
N THR A 299 -1.10 16.09 -0.84
CA THR A 299 -0.69 16.43 -2.21
C THR A 299 -1.21 17.78 -2.68
N ASN A 300 -2.25 18.30 -2.02
CA ASN A 300 -2.76 19.65 -2.24
C ASN A 300 -1.78 20.68 -1.65
N LYS A 301 -1.27 21.59 -2.49
CA LYS A 301 -0.25 22.58 -2.11
C LYS A 301 -0.70 23.61 -1.09
N ASP A 302 -2.01 23.82 -0.95
CA ASP A 302 -2.59 24.78 0.00
C ASP A 302 -2.82 24.18 1.40
N VAL A 303 -2.47 22.90 1.58
CA VAL A 303 -2.51 22.21 2.88
C VAL A 303 -1.12 22.24 3.50
N ALA A 304 -0.95 22.89 4.65
CA ALA A 304 0.32 22.88 5.38
C ALA A 304 0.62 21.47 5.92
N LEU A 305 1.90 21.08 5.93
CA LEU A 305 2.34 19.84 6.59
C LEU A 305 2.18 19.99 8.11
N THR A 306 1.96 18.90 8.80
CA THR A 306 2.06 18.85 10.26
C THR A 306 3.52 18.69 10.68
N PRO A 307 3.92 19.09 11.91
CA PRO A 307 5.26 18.82 12.42
C PRO A 307 5.63 17.31 12.39
N GLY A 308 4.63 16.42 12.58
CA GLY A 308 4.84 14.97 12.50
C GLY A 308 5.25 14.54 11.09
N ILE A 309 4.58 15.02 10.05
CA ILE A 309 4.94 14.73 8.66
C ILE A 309 6.27 15.39 8.28
N GLU A 310 6.48 16.67 8.66
CA GLU A 310 7.73 17.40 8.35
C GLU A 310 8.98 16.78 8.98
N ALA A 311 8.83 16.09 10.11
CA ALA A 311 9.93 15.37 10.75
C ALA A 311 10.50 14.25 9.85
N TYR A 312 9.71 13.73 8.90
CA TYR A 312 10.10 12.65 8.00
C TYR A 312 10.32 13.11 6.58
N VAL A 313 9.52 14.06 6.10
CA VAL A 313 9.55 14.49 4.70
C VAL A 313 9.01 15.90 4.53
N THR A 314 9.73 16.73 3.76
CA THR A 314 9.31 18.06 3.35
C THR A 314 8.81 18.04 1.90
N ARG A 315 8.06 19.09 1.49
CA ARG A 315 7.60 19.22 0.09
C ARG A 315 8.75 19.30 -0.92
N ASP A 316 9.88 19.89 -0.54
CA ASP A 316 11.04 19.96 -1.44
C ASP A 316 11.74 18.61 -1.59
N GLN A 317 11.80 17.82 -0.52
CA GLN A 317 12.34 16.45 -0.59
C GLN A 317 11.53 15.53 -1.51
N ILE A 318 10.20 15.68 -1.57
CA ILE A 318 9.34 14.91 -2.49
C ILE A 318 9.79 15.02 -3.94
N LYS A 319 10.26 16.20 -4.37
CA LYS A 319 10.72 16.44 -5.75
C LYS A 319 11.99 15.68 -6.09
N THR A 320 12.77 15.29 -5.09
CA THR A 320 14.05 14.59 -5.22
C THR A 320 14.00 13.12 -4.80
N MET A 321 12.81 12.63 -4.47
CA MET A 321 12.62 11.21 -4.07
C MET A 321 12.83 10.26 -5.25
N VAL A 322 13.15 9.03 -4.88
CA VAL A 322 13.31 7.96 -5.86
C VAL A 322 11.96 7.37 -6.20
N TYR A 323 11.62 7.38 -7.48
CA TYR A 323 10.42 6.73 -8.01
C TYR A 323 10.85 5.48 -8.79
N PRO A 324 10.60 4.27 -8.27
CA PRO A 324 11.01 3.03 -8.93
C PRO A 324 10.32 2.83 -10.28
N ASP A 325 11.05 2.21 -11.23
CA ASP A 325 10.46 1.77 -12.51
C ASP A 325 9.60 0.51 -12.31
N TRP A 326 8.35 0.72 -11.99
CA TRP A 326 7.39 -0.37 -11.74
C TRP A 326 7.09 -1.22 -12.97
N VAL A 327 7.30 -0.73 -14.18
CA VAL A 327 7.15 -1.53 -15.41
C VAL A 327 8.27 -2.56 -15.48
N ALA A 328 9.51 -2.12 -15.29
CA ALA A 328 10.66 -3.03 -15.24
C ALA A 328 10.57 -4.00 -14.05
N ILE A 329 10.14 -3.52 -12.88
CA ILE A 329 9.93 -4.34 -11.68
C ILE A 329 8.90 -5.44 -11.96
N ASN A 330 7.70 -5.10 -12.43
CA ASN A 330 6.62 -6.06 -12.64
C ASN A 330 6.99 -7.14 -13.67
N LYS A 331 7.75 -6.77 -14.70
CA LYS A 331 8.24 -7.72 -15.71
C LYS A 331 9.13 -8.81 -15.12
N ASN A 332 9.89 -8.51 -14.09
CA ASN A 332 10.89 -9.43 -13.51
C ASN A 332 10.45 -10.02 -12.17
N ARG A 333 9.46 -9.44 -11.51
CA ARG A 333 9.09 -9.67 -10.11
C ARG A 333 8.79 -11.14 -9.80
N ASP A 334 8.06 -11.84 -10.65
CA ASP A 334 7.74 -13.27 -10.44
C ASP A 334 8.99 -14.15 -10.43
N GLY A 335 9.99 -13.79 -11.25
CA GLY A 335 11.29 -14.46 -11.24
C GLY A 335 12.03 -14.20 -9.93
N TRP A 336 12.04 -12.97 -9.47
CA TRP A 336 12.68 -12.58 -8.20
C TRP A 336 12.01 -13.21 -6.98
N ILE A 337 10.67 -13.29 -6.96
CA ILE A 337 9.93 -14.01 -5.90
C ILE A 337 10.43 -15.45 -5.81
N ARG A 338 10.40 -16.21 -6.91
CA ARG A 338 10.83 -17.62 -6.90
C ARG A 338 12.27 -17.82 -6.45
N GLN A 339 13.18 -16.93 -6.89
CA GLN A 339 14.60 -17.03 -6.53
C GLN A 339 14.82 -16.71 -5.04
N PHE A 340 14.14 -15.68 -4.53
CA PHE A 340 14.26 -15.29 -3.13
C PHE A 340 13.64 -16.33 -2.19
N ASP A 341 12.46 -16.85 -2.52
CA ASP A 341 11.79 -17.88 -1.73
C ASP A 341 12.62 -19.16 -1.66
N ALA A 342 13.26 -19.56 -2.78
CA ALA A 342 14.19 -20.67 -2.79
C ALA A 342 15.44 -20.42 -1.91
N LEU A 343 15.91 -19.17 -1.86
CA LEU A 343 17.04 -18.79 -1.00
C LEU A 343 16.67 -18.82 0.48
N VAL A 344 15.46 -18.40 0.83
CA VAL A 344 14.96 -18.42 2.22
C VAL A 344 14.65 -19.84 2.71
N ALA A 345 14.22 -20.72 1.80
CA ALA A 345 13.90 -22.12 2.12
C ALA A 345 15.13 -23.00 2.34
N GLY A 346 16.32 -22.54 1.93
CA GLY A 346 17.53 -23.24 2.18
C GLY A 346 18.47 -23.78 1.69
#